data_d2c5651f3550cca3a658566ad29b00ee
#
_entry.id   d2c5651f3550cca3a658566ad29b00ee
#
_cell.length_a   1.000
_cell.length_b   1.000
_cell.length_c   1.000
_cell.angle_alpha   90.00
_cell.angle_beta   90.00
_cell.angle_gamma   90.00
#
_symmetry.space_group_name_H-M   'P 1'
#
loop_
_entity.id
_entity.type
_entity.pdbx_description
1 polymer ?
#
loop_
_entity_poly.entity_id
_entity_poly.type
_entity_poly.pdbx_seq_one_letter_code
_entity_poly.pdbx_strand_id
1 'polypeptide(L)'
;MPFKIIQNDIKKITADIIVNTANPNPVYGSGTDYAIYKAAGKSQLLRARWKIGKIRRGEIAVTDAYNLSAKYIIHTVGPVWKGGKSHEFEILESCYWKSLKKAAELNCESIAFPLIATGVYGFPKDMALEIAVSTFSKFLAEHEMNIILAVFDKESFQLSSQIVDVVCLLYTSPS
;
A
#
# COMPACT_ATOMS: atom_id res chain seq x y z
N MET A 1 -13.89 13.59 0.97
CA MET A 1 -13.22 12.45 0.35
C MET A 1 -13.11 11.31 1.34
N PRO A 2 -13.50 10.11 0.97
CA PRO A 2 -13.42 8.96 1.87
C PRO A 2 -12.01 8.37 2.00
N PHE A 3 -11.01 8.97 1.42
CA PHE A 3 -9.61 8.63 1.69
C PHE A 3 -8.80 9.88 2.00
N LYS A 4 -7.69 9.69 2.72
CA LYS A 4 -6.77 10.76 3.13
C LYS A 4 -5.39 10.47 2.58
N ILE A 5 -4.69 11.52 2.16
CA ILE A 5 -3.26 11.45 1.87
C ILE A 5 -2.56 12.32 2.91
N ILE A 6 -1.65 11.73 3.65
CA ILE A 6 -0.92 12.41 4.73
C ILE A 6 0.59 12.26 4.52
N GLN A 7 1.34 13.25 4.98
CA GLN A 7 2.79 13.15 5.03
C GLN A 7 3.18 12.63 6.42
N ASN A 8 3.49 11.35 6.50
CA ASN A 8 3.84 10.69 7.75
C ASN A 8 4.58 9.38 7.48
N ASP A 9 5.14 8.83 8.54
CA ASP A 9 5.76 7.51 8.54
C ASP A 9 4.69 6.45 8.78
N ILE A 10 4.58 5.49 7.87
CA ILE A 10 3.55 4.43 7.91
C ILE A 10 3.56 3.65 9.25
N LYS A 11 4.72 3.44 9.85
CA LYS A 11 4.85 2.70 11.12
C LYS A 11 4.23 3.43 12.32
N LYS A 12 3.96 4.73 12.20
CA LYS A 12 3.38 5.56 13.27
C LYS A 12 1.87 5.69 13.17
N ILE A 13 1.26 5.12 12.14
CA ILE A 13 -0.16 5.26 11.87
C ILE A 13 -0.93 4.17 12.62
N THR A 14 -2.09 4.54 13.16
CA THR A 14 -3.05 3.59 13.74
C THR A 14 -4.13 3.31 12.70
N ALA A 15 -4.28 2.05 12.34
CA ALA A 15 -5.32 1.56 11.42
C ALA A 15 -5.53 0.08 11.68
N ASP A 16 -6.65 -0.47 11.23
CA ASP A 16 -6.87 -1.92 11.37
C ASP A 16 -5.83 -2.71 10.58
N ILE A 17 -5.44 -2.21 9.41
CA ILE A 17 -4.42 -2.83 8.57
C ILE A 17 -3.35 -1.81 8.20
N ILE A 18 -2.10 -2.23 8.34
CA ILE A 18 -0.92 -1.54 7.79
C ILE A 18 -0.43 -2.37 6.62
N VAL A 19 -0.28 -1.74 5.45
CA VAL A 19 0.25 -2.41 4.27
C VAL A 19 1.76 -2.23 4.21
N ASN A 20 2.45 -3.33 3.97
CA ASN A 20 3.90 -3.36 3.81
C ASN A 20 4.27 -3.57 2.33
N THR A 21 5.20 -2.78 1.85
CA THR A 21 5.81 -2.99 0.53
C THR A 21 6.93 -4.01 0.69
N ALA A 22 6.60 -5.28 0.44
CA ALA A 22 7.38 -6.43 0.84
C ALA A 22 8.33 -6.93 -0.26
N ASN A 23 9.31 -7.73 0.15
CA ASN A 23 10.12 -8.52 -0.78
C ASN A 23 9.39 -9.78 -1.20
N PRO A 24 9.65 -10.30 -2.40
CA PRO A 24 9.10 -11.60 -2.82
C PRO A 24 9.51 -12.74 -1.89
N ASN A 25 10.76 -12.77 -1.47
CA ASN A 25 11.28 -13.79 -0.57
C ASN A 25 11.08 -13.40 0.90
N PRO A 26 11.00 -14.36 1.82
CA PRO A 26 10.79 -14.09 3.25
C PRO A 26 12.07 -13.57 3.92
N VAL A 27 12.53 -12.40 3.49
CA VAL A 27 13.64 -11.65 4.06
C VAL A 27 13.23 -10.19 4.10
N TYR A 28 13.67 -9.46 5.12
CA TYR A 28 13.42 -8.02 5.13
C TYR A 28 14.45 -7.28 4.29
N GLY A 29 13.96 -6.24 3.59
CA GLY A 29 14.80 -5.37 2.79
C GLY A 29 15.17 -4.08 3.51
N SER A 30 15.31 -3.01 2.75
CA SER A 30 15.58 -1.66 3.24
C SER A 30 14.31 -0.80 3.23
N GLY A 31 14.41 0.43 3.72
CA GLY A 31 13.34 1.42 3.67
C GLY A 31 12.13 1.02 4.48
N THR A 32 10.94 1.13 3.89
CA THR A 32 9.66 0.88 4.55
C THR A 32 9.56 -0.53 5.09
N ASP A 33 9.97 -1.53 4.32
CA ASP A 33 9.94 -2.94 4.73
C ASP A 33 10.75 -3.15 6.00
N TYR A 34 11.99 -2.64 6.04
CA TYR A 34 12.84 -2.72 7.23
C TYR A 34 12.19 -2.01 8.43
N ALA A 35 11.65 -0.81 8.22
CA ALA A 35 11.02 -0.03 9.28
C ALA A 35 9.82 -0.77 9.89
N ILE A 36 9.01 -1.42 9.07
CA ILE A 36 7.87 -2.22 9.53
C ILE A 36 8.33 -3.44 10.32
N TYR A 37 9.32 -4.18 9.82
CA TYR A 37 9.89 -5.31 10.58
C TYR A 37 10.42 -4.89 11.94
N LYS A 38 11.15 -3.78 11.99
CA LYS A 38 11.72 -3.26 13.24
C LYS A 38 10.62 -2.85 14.22
N ALA A 39 9.59 -2.16 13.75
CA ALA A 39 8.50 -1.68 14.60
C ALA A 39 7.58 -2.82 15.07
N ALA A 40 7.29 -3.78 14.22
CA ALA A 40 6.43 -4.92 14.55
C ALA A 40 7.12 -5.94 15.45
N GLY A 41 8.41 -6.13 15.28
CA GLY A 41 9.21 -7.17 15.94
C GLY A 41 9.85 -8.07 14.89
N LYS A 42 11.14 -7.86 14.60
CA LYS A 42 11.85 -8.52 13.50
C LYS A 42 11.71 -10.05 13.50
N SER A 43 11.98 -10.68 14.63
CA SER A 43 11.99 -12.14 14.72
C SER A 43 10.62 -12.74 14.52
N GLN A 44 9.62 -12.14 15.14
CA GLN A 44 8.23 -12.62 15.06
C GLN A 44 7.71 -12.50 13.63
N LEU A 45 7.88 -11.34 13.01
CA LEU A 45 7.37 -11.08 11.67
C LEU A 45 8.11 -11.90 10.63
N LEU A 46 9.43 -12.03 10.75
CA LEU A 46 10.23 -12.84 9.83
C LEU A 46 9.82 -14.32 9.90
N ARG A 47 9.56 -14.82 11.10
CA ARG A 47 9.09 -16.19 11.29
C ARG A 47 7.73 -16.42 10.64
N ALA A 48 6.83 -15.44 10.75
CA ALA A 48 5.52 -15.50 10.08
C ALA A 48 5.68 -15.51 8.55
N ARG A 49 6.61 -14.70 8.01
CA ARG A 49 6.90 -14.66 6.59
C ARG A 49 7.51 -15.97 6.08
N TRP A 50 8.35 -16.61 6.85
CA TRP A 50 8.89 -17.93 6.47
C TRP A 50 7.80 -18.99 6.31
N LYS A 51 6.79 -18.94 7.16
CA LYS A 51 5.63 -19.86 7.05
C LYS A 51 4.83 -19.64 5.78
N ILE A 52 4.69 -18.38 5.36
CA ILE A 52 4.00 -18.01 4.12
C ILE A 52 4.86 -18.35 2.91
N GLY A 53 6.17 -18.08 2.98
CA GLY A 53 7.10 -18.27 1.89
C GLY A 53 7.09 -17.14 0.88
N LYS A 54 7.29 -17.48 -0.39
CA LYS A 54 7.40 -16.51 -1.49
C LYS A 54 6.04 -15.87 -1.81
N ILE A 55 6.04 -14.55 -2.00
CA ILE A 55 4.88 -13.79 -2.48
C ILE A 55 5.21 -13.29 -3.88
N ARG A 56 4.34 -13.57 -4.84
CA ARG A 56 4.52 -13.10 -6.22
C ARG A 56 4.20 -11.62 -6.33
N ARG A 57 4.81 -10.96 -7.32
CA ARG A 57 4.51 -9.54 -7.58
C ARG A 57 3.04 -9.35 -7.93
N GLY A 58 2.42 -8.37 -7.30
CA GLY A 58 0.98 -8.12 -7.42
C GLY A 58 0.11 -8.92 -6.46
N GLU A 59 0.67 -9.85 -5.72
CA GLU A 59 -0.05 -10.67 -4.74
C GLU A 59 0.11 -10.12 -3.33
N ILE A 60 -0.66 -10.68 -2.41
CA ILE A 60 -0.66 -10.28 -1.00
C ILE A 60 -0.56 -11.49 -0.08
N ALA A 61 -0.13 -11.23 1.16
CA ALA A 61 -0.26 -12.19 2.26
C ALA A 61 -0.53 -11.43 3.56
N VAL A 62 -1.17 -12.06 4.50
CA VAL A 62 -1.59 -11.44 5.76
C VAL A 62 -0.83 -12.05 6.93
N THR A 63 -0.32 -11.22 7.82
CA THR A 63 0.25 -11.64 9.11
C THR A 63 -0.38 -10.84 10.24
N ASP A 64 -0.12 -11.26 11.47
CA ASP A 64 -0.35 -10.44 12.65
C ASP A 64 0.49 -9.16 12.56
N ALA A 65 0.05 -8.11 13.22
CA ALA A 65 0.77 -6.83 13.26
C ALA A 65 1.74 -6.73 14.45
N TYR A 66 1.67 -7.65 15.40
CA TYR A 66 2.51 -7.70 16.60
C TYR A 66 2.52 -6.35 17.34
N ASN A 67 3.67 -5.65 17.36
CA ASN A 67 3.81 -4.41 18.11
C ASN A 67 3.33 -3.14 17.38
N LEU A 68 2.91 -3.26 16.12
CA LEU A 68 2.32 -2.13 15.41
C LEU A 68 0.91 -1.81 15.94
N SER A 69 0.46 -0.57 15.77
CA SER A 69 -0.89 -0.14 16.14
C SER A 69 -1.92 -0.55 15.08
N ALA A 70 -2.02 -1.85 14.86
CA ALA A 70 -2.88 -2.45 13.84
C ALA A 70 -3.29 -3.86 14.26
N LYS A 71 -4.29 -4.41 13.60
CA LYS A 71 -4.69 -5.82 13.77
C LYS A 71 -3.88 -6.75 12.89
N TYR A 72 -3.62 -6.32 11.64
CA TYR A 72 -2.95 -7.13 10.64
C TYR A 72 -1.95 -6.29 9.85
N ILE A 73 -0.96 -6.97 9.29
CA ILE A 73 -0.13 -6.43 8.21
C ILE A 73 -0.52 -7.17 6.93
N ILE A 74 -0.78 -6.43 5.86
CA ILE A 74 -0.87 -6.99 4.52
C ILE A 74 0.47 -6.75 3.84
N HIS A 75 1.16 -7.83 3.48
CA HIS A 75 2.40 -7.76 2.72
C HIS A 75 2.07 -7.87 1.25
N THR A 76 2.47 -6.89 0.46
CA THR A 76 2.27 -6.90 -0.98
C THR A 76 3.58 -6.59 -1.69
N VAL A 77 3.80 -7.23 -2.83
CA VAL A 77 5.05 -7.12 -3.58
C VAL A 77 4.78 -6.36 -4.87
N GLY A 78 5.28 -5.14 -4.93
CA GLY A 78 5.14 -4.29 -6.10
C GLY A 78 6.08 -4.67 -7.25
N PRO A 79 5.90 -4.04 -8.41
CA PRO A 79 6.77 -4.26 -9.56
C PRO A 79 8.08 -3.51 -9.42
N VAL A 80 9.14 -4.03 -10.05
CA VAL A 80 10.34 -3.25 -10.33
C VAL A 80 10.08 -2.48 -11.62
N TRP A 81 10.33 -1.18 -11.60
CA TRP A 81 10.11 -0.34 -12.77
C TRP A 81 11.12 -0.66 -13.88
N LYS A 82 10.63 -0.98 -15.05
CA LYS A 82 11.43 -1.32 -16.25
C LYS A 82 10.94 -0.55 -17.47
N GLY A 83 10.41 0.66 -17.29
CA GLY A 83 9.95 1.50 -18.38
C GLY A 83 8.47 1.41 -18.73
N GLY A 84 7.70 0.59 -18.03
CA GLY A 84 6.25 0.51 -18.20
C GLY A 84 5.74 -0.52 -19.21
N LYS A 85 6.62 -1.36 -19.77
CA LYS A 85 6.25 -2.36 -20.76
C LYS A 85 6.18 -3.79 -20.21
N SER A 86 6.39 -3.97 -18.91
CA SER A 86 6.43 -5.29 -18.26
C SER A 86 5.25 -5.48 -17.30
N HIS A 87 4.08 -4.94 -17.63
CA HIS A 87 2.85 -5.01 -16.84
C HIS A 87 2.95 -4.33 -15.47
N GLU A 88 3.87 -3.37 -15.31
CA GLU A 88 4.09 -2.71 -14.02
C GLU A 88 2.85 -1.99 -13.52
N PHE A 89 2.07 -1.36 -14.41
CA PHE A 89 0.83 -0.66 -14.03
C PHE A 89 -0.20 -1.61 -13.45
N GLU A 90 -0.44 -2.74 -14.13
CA GLU A 90 -1.40 -3.75 -13.69
C GLU A 90 -0.97 -4.43 -12.40
N ILE A 91 0.34 -4.69 -12.24
CA ILE A 91 0.89 -5.28 -11.02
C ILE A 91 0.69 -4.33 -9.84
N LEU A 92 1.00 -3.04 -10.02
CA LEU A 92 0.82 -2.06 -8.94
C LEU A 92 -0.66 -1.90 -8.57
N GLU A 93 -1.55 -1.79 -9.55
CA GLU A 93 -2.99 -1.74 -9.31
C GLU A 93 -3.46 -2.96 -8.52
N SER A 94 -2.97 -4.15 -8.88
CA SER A 94 -3.28 -5.39 -8.18
C SER A 94 -2.89 -5.34 -6.71
N CYS A 95 -1.73 -4.75 -6.38
CA CYS A 95 -1.29 -4.60 -5.00
C CYS A 95 -2.31 -3.81 -4.17
N TYR A 96 -2.76 -2.68 -4.67
CA TYR A 96 -3.76 -1.85 -3.99
C TYR A 96 -5.12 -2.52 -3.94
N TRP A 97 -5.59 -3.04 -5.05
CA TRP A 97 -6.92 -3.65 -5.15
C TRP A 97 -7.06 -4.88 -4.26
N LYS A 98 -6.11 -5.80 -4.34
CA LYS A 98 -6.14 -7.02 -3.52
C LYS A 98 -6.03 -6.74 -2.04
N SER A 99 -5.25 -5.73 -1.66
CA SER A 99 -5.14 -5.30 -0.26
C SER A 99 -6.48 -4.76 0.25
N LEU A 100 -7.14 -3.90 -0.51
CA LEU A 100 -8.46 -3.36 -0.17
C LEU A 100 -9.51 -4.46 -0.06
N LYS A 101 -9.51 -5.36 -1.02
CA LYS A 101 -10.44 -6.49 -1.02
C LYS A 101 -10.24 -7.39 0.19
N LYS A 102 -8.99 -7.68 0.54
CA LYS A 102 -8.67 -8.47 1.74
C LYS A 102 -9.11 -7.75 3.02
N ALA A 103 -8.93 -6.45 3.11
CA ALA A 103 -9.39 -5.67 4.26
C ALA A 103 -10.90 -5.81 4.45
N ALA A 104 -11.67 -5.74 3.37
CA ALA A 104 -13.11 -5.95 3.42
C ALA A 104 -13.48 -7.37 3.85
N GLU A 105 -12.77 -8.38 3.32
CA GLU A 105 -12.97 -9.79 3.71
C GLU A 105 -12.69 -10.03 5.18
N LEU A 106 -11.72 -9.32 5.76
CA LEU A 106 -11.37 -9.41 7.18
C LEU A 106 -12.27 -8.56 8.07
N ASN A 107 -13.28 -7.91 7.51
CA ASN A 107 -14.20 -7.00 8.20
C ASN A 107 -13.48 -5.84 8.90
N CYS A 108 -12.40 -5.36 8.29
CA CYS A 108 -11.66 -4.19 8.79
C CYS A 108 -12.30 -2.90 8.29
N GLU A 109 -12.20 -1.85 9.10
CA GLU A 109 -12.79 -0.54 8.79
C GLU A 109 -11.77 0.45 8.26
N SER A 110 -10.48 0.21 8.47
CA SER A 110 -9.41 1.12 8.09
C SER A 110 -8.18 0.40 7.59
N ILE A 111 -7.50 1.03 6.63
CA ILE A 111 -6.28 0.49 6.02
C ILE A 111 -5.35 1.65 5.66
N ALA A 112 -4.08 1.51 6.00
CA ALA A 112 -3.05 2.49 5.67
C ALA A 112 -2.04 1.89 4.70
N PHE A 113 -1.77 2.62 3.63
CA PHE A 113 -0.82 2.24 2.59
C PHE A 113 0.38 3.16 2.57
N PRO A 114 1.58 2.64 2.31
CA PRO A 114 2.68 3.47 1.81
C PRO A 114 2.50 3.67 0.31
N LEU A 115 3.33 4.52 -0.29
CA LEU A 115 3.38 4.63 -1.75
C LEU A 115 4.21 3.46 -2.29
N ILE A 116 3.53 2.42 -2.75
CA ILE A 116 4.13 1.14 -3.11
C ILE A 116 5.06 1.28 -4.33
N ALA A 117 6.21 0.61 -4.30
CA ALA A 117 7.17 0.45 -5.40
C ALA A 117 7.93 1.72 -5.82
N THR A 118 7.82 2.82 -5.10
CA THR A 118 8.47 4.10 -5.47
C THR A 118 9.86 4.29 -4.87
N GLY A 119 10.29 3.41 -3.99
CA GLY A 119 11.63 3.45 -3.41
C GLY A 119 12.64 2.76 -4.33
N VAL A 120 13.25 1.69 -3.84
CA VAL A 120 14.29 0.93 -4.57
C VAL A 120 13.79 0.40 -5.91
N TYR A 121 12.49 0.06 -6.00
CA TYR A 121 11.92 -0.46 -7.25
C TYR A 121 11.73 0.61 -8.33
N GLY A 122 11.83 1.88 -7.98
CA GLY A 122 11.95 2.99 -8.93
C GLY A 122 10.71 3.37 -9.72
N PHE A 123 9.52 2.94 -9.32
CA PHE A 123 8.28 3.33 -10.01
C PHE A 123 8.14 4.86 -9.93
N PRO A 124 7.84 5.56 -11.06
CA PRO A 124 7.67 7.01 -11.05
C PRO A 124 6.56 7.43 -10.08
N LYS A 125 6.86 8.40 -9.22
CA LYS A 125 5.97 8.81 -8.13
C LYS A 125 4.62 9.33 -8.59
N ASP A 126 4.60 10.14 -9.65
CA ASP A 126 3.38 10.70 -10.21
C ASP A 126 2.44 9.60 -10.73
N MET A 127 2.98 8.64 -11.47
CA MET A 127 2.23 7.50 -11.99
C MET A 127 1.74 6.58 -10.86
N ALA A 128 2.59 6.35 -9.86
CA ALA A 128 2.23 5.53 -8.70
C ALA A 128 1.10 6.15 -7.89
N LEU A 129 1.13 7.46 -7.67
CA LEU A 129 0.08 8.21 -7.00
C LEU A 129 -1.25 8.12 -7.78
N GLU A 130 -1.20 8.27 -9.08
CA GLU A 130 -2.38 8.18 -9.93
C GLU A 130 -3.03 6.79 -9.84
N ILE A 131 -2.24 5.73 -9.89
CA ILE A 131 -2.74 4.37 -9.75
C ILE A 131 -3.36 4.14 -8.38
N ALA A 132 -2.70 4.58 -7.30
CA ALA A 132 -3.22 4.45 -5.96
C ALA A 132 -4.57 5.15 -5.81
N VAL A 133 -4.65 6.43 -6.18
CA VAL A 133 -5.85 7.25 -6.03
C VAL A 133 -6.99 6.73 -6.90
N SER A 134 -6.71 6.34 -8.14
CA SER A 134 -7.75 5.77 -9.02
C SER A 134 -8.27 4.44 -8.49
N THR A 135 -7.40 3.60 -7.95
CA THR A 135 -7.81 2.31 -7.37
C THR A 135 -8.67 2.53 -6.12
N PHE A 136 -8.28 3.46 -5.24
CA PHE A 136 -9.10 3.83 -4.07
C PHE A 136 -10.48 4.31 -4.49
N SER A 137 -10.55 5.17 -5.49
CA SER A 137 -11.81 5.72 -5.99
C SER A 137 -12.72 4.63 -6.55
N LYS A 138 -12.18 3.70 -7.32
CA LYS A 138 -12.94 2.56 -7.84
C LYS A 138 -13.49 1.67 -6.72
N PHE A 139 -12.66 1.38 -5.73
CA PHE A 139 -13.06 0.56 -4.58
C PHE A 139 -14.18 1.22 -3.78
N LEU A 140 -14.02 2.51 -3.49
CA LEU A 140 -14.96 3.29 -2.69
C LEU A 140 -16.29 3.56 -3.40
N ALA A 141 -16.37 3.36 -4.70
CA ALA A 141 -17.64 3.45 -5.44
C ALA A 141 -18.62 2.35 -5.02
N GLU A 142 -18.11 1.21 -4.52
CA GLU A 142 -18.92 0.04 -4.18
C GLU A 142 -18.74 -0.44 -2.73
N HIS A 143 -17.80 0.13 -2.00
CA HIS A 143 -17.47 -0.30 -0.62
C HIS A 143 -17.21 0.89 0.28
N GLU A 144 -17.40 0.68 1.58
CA GLU A 144 -16.98 1.65 2.61
C GLU A 144 -15.66 1.21 3.22
N MET A 145 -14.71 2.12 3.32
CA MET A 145 -13.40 1.87 3.92
C MET A 145 -12.72 3.19 4.21
N ASN A 146 -12.11 3.32 5.39
CA ASN A 146 -11.25 4.45 5.71
C ASN A 146 -9.85 4.16 5.19
N ILE A 147 -9.48 4.80 4.09
CA ILE A 147 -8.21 4.56 3.43
C ILE A 147 -7.27 5.73 3.73
N ILE A 148 -6.05 5.41 4.16
CA ILE A 148 -4.99 6.37 4.40
C ILE A 148 -3.82 6.03 3.49
N LEU A 149 -3.36 6.98 2.70
CA LEU A 149 -2.11 6.89 1.97
C LEU A 149 -1.08 7.73 2.70
N ALA A 150 -0.08 7.08 3.27
CA ALA A 150 1.01 7.76 3.96
C ALA A 150 2.19 7.92 3.01
N VAL A 151 2.50 9.15 2.66
CA VAL A 151 3.67 9.49 1.85
C VAL A 151 4.74 10.08 2.76
N PHE A 152 5.97 9.60 2.62
CA PHE A 152 7.04 9.97 3.52
C PHE A 152 7.64 11.31 3.16
N ASP A 153 7.86 11.57 1.86
CA ASP A 153 8.56 12.76 1.39
C ASP A 153 7.61 13.88 0.99
N LYS A 154 8.10 15.11 1.13
CA LYS A 154 7.35 16.33 0.82
C LYS A 154 6.96 16.41 -0.66
N GLU A 155 7.83 15.99 -1.55
CA GLU A 155 7.59 15.98 -3.00
C GLU A 155 6.36 15.15 -3.35
N SER A 156 6.28 13.91 -2.86
CA SER A 156 5.12 13.04 -3.09
C SER A 156 3.84 13.63 -2.51
N PHE A 157 3.93 14.26 -1.34
CA PHE A 157 2.77 14.91 -0.73
C PHE A 157 2.26 16.09 -1.57
N GLN A 158 3.16 16.91 -2.12
CA GLN A 158 2.79 18.03 -2.98
C GLN A 158 2.20 17.55 -4.31
N LEU A 159 2.77 16.49 -4.92
CA LEU A 159 2.24 15.89 -6.14
C LEU A 159 0.82 15.34 -5.93
N SER A 160 0.54 14.82 -4.74
CA SER A 160 -0.75 14.17 -4.44
C SER A 160 -1.93 15.12 -4.60
N SER A 161 -1.78 16.40 -4.28
CA SER A 161 -2.86 17.40 -4.41
C SER A 161 -3.34 17.54 -5.85
N GLN A 162 -2.40 17.62 -6.79
CA GLN A 162 -2.70 17.76 -8.22
C GLN A 162 -3.38 16.52 -8.77
N ILE A 163 -2.92 15.35 -8.39
CA ILE A 163 -3.43 14.07 -8.88
C ILE A 163 -4.82 13.78 -8.31
N VAL A 164 -5.05 14.08 -7.04
CA VAL A 164 -6.37 13.92 -6.42
C VAL A 164 -7.41 14.76 -7.15
N ASP A 165 -7.12 16.00 -7.47
CA ASP A 165 -8.05 16.87 -8.19
C ASP A 165 -8.43 16.28 -9.55
N VAL A 166 -7.45 15.79 -10.32
CA VAL A 166 -7.70 15.19 -11.64
C VAL A 166 -8.54 13.92 -11.52
N VAL A 167 -8.17 13.01 -10.62
CA VAL A 167 -8.88 11.74 -10.45
C VAL A 167 -10.29 11.97 -9.92
N CYS A 168 -10.48 12.93 -9.01
CA CYS A 168 -11.81 13.28 -8.52
C CYS A 168 -12.73 13.77 -9.63
N LEU A 169 -12.21 14.59 -10.57
CA LEU A 169 -13.00 15.02 -11.72
C LEU A 169 -13.46 13.86 -12.59
N LEU A 170 -12.62 12.80 -12.73
CA LEU A 170 -12.96 11.62 -13.52
C LEU A 170 -14.01 10.73 -12.86
N TYR A 171 -13.98 10.58 -11.53
CA TYR A 171 -14.81 9.61 -10.81
C TYR A 171 -15.97 10.23 -10.03
N THR A 172 -16.05 11.55 -9.89
CA THR A 172 -17.14 12.25 -9.22
C THR A 172 -17.98 13.10 -10.16
N SER A 173 -17.79 12.96 -11.47
CA SER A 173 -18.60 13.65 -12.45
C SER A 173 -20.08 13.29 -12.25
N PRO A 174 -20.98 14.29 -12.30
CA PRO A 174 -22.41 13.97 -12.23
C PRO A 174 -22.82 13.11 -13.39
N SER A 175 -23.42 12.02 -13.05
CA SER A 175 -23.99 11.12 -14.04
C SER A 175 -25.30 11.69 -14.57
#